data_feedd19c8f1edc2ecf617772523e6977
#
_entry.id   feedd19c8f1edc2ecf617772523e6977
#
_cell.length_a   1.000
_cell.length_b   1.000
_cell.length_c   1.000
_cell.angle_alpha   90.00
_cell.angle_beta   90.00
_cell.angle_gamma   90.00
#
_symmetry.space_group_name_H-M   'P 1'
#
loop_
_entity.id
_entity.type
_entity.pdbx_description
1 polymer ?
#
loop_
_entity_poly.entity_id
_entity_poly.type
_entity_poly.pdbx_seq_one_letter_code
_entity_poly.pdbx_strand_id
1 'polypeptide(L)'
;MSQETHVSNEKLLLRYWDCSGRGMLIRYMAYDAALNFVDEIVSVEETFLGSWASKEKFLPEFSGPLKALPVVQHNGQIINQTSACTQYVAEIAGFMPEAPADRAKAIMISSYIYDDIQVPMWDAFWGWKEWERDVIGGFGGPTSGLPLKISTLEQILASSVSGFAVGSQISIADFSIFYVVESLTRRMLEVASGPDAIEMLFGDKPAIAQHQEMMRTRPNMASYLSSHIWHVYGPYWTGKGTLGDRTHELELGETELEGFETLASLLLKLSNT
;
A
#
# COMPACT_ATOMS: atom_id res chain seq x y z
N MET A 1 -10.18 -25.81 -22.25
CA MET A 1 -9.40 -24.88 -23.10
C MET A 1 -8.78 -23.91 -22.13
N SER A 2 -7.52 -24.07 -21.82
CA SER A 2 -6.74 -23.15 -20.98
C SER A 2 -6.59 -21.85 -21.78
N GLN A 3 -7.23 -20.77 -21.30
CA GLN A 3 -6.85 -19.43 -21.75
C GLN A 3 -5.44 -19.16 -21.25
N GLU A 4 -4.48 -19.17 -22.15
CA GLU A 4 -3.20 -18.53 -21.90
C GLU A 4 -3.51 -17.06 -21.64
N THR A 5 -3.33 -16.63 -20.40
CA THR A 5 -3.33 -15.23 -20.05
C THR A 5 -2.17 -14.59 -20.80
N HIS A 6 -2.46 -13.98 -21.94
CA HIS A 6 -1.52 -13.08 -22.61
C HIS A 6 -1.29 -11.90 -21.67
N VAL A 7 -0.28 -12.02 -20.82
CA VAL A 7 0.30 -10.84 -20.17
C VAL A 7 0.75 -9.93 -21.32
N SER A 8 0.05 -8.84 -21.51
CA SER A 8 0.39 -7.86 -22.53
C SER A 8 1.84 -7.44 -22.32
N ASN A 9 2.68 -7.62 -23.35
CA ASN A 9 4.09 -7.21 -23.32
C ASN A 9 4.21 -5.67 -23.39
N GLU A 10 3.10 -4.96 -23.38
CA GLU A 10 3.06 -3.52 -23.42
C GLU A 10 3.42 -2.91 -22.07
N LYS A 11 4.09 -1.77 -22.15
CA LYS A 11 4.64 -1.05 -21.01
C LYS A 11 3.53 -0.45 -20.16
N LEU A 12 3.43 -0.87 -18.91
CA LEU A 12 2.64 -0.21 -17.88
C LEU A 12 3.48 0.90 -17.24
N LEU A 13 3.01 2.13 -17.27
CA LEU A 13 3.66 3.24 -16.61
C LEU A 13 2.78 3.72 -15.44
N LEU A 14 3.37 3.81 -14.26
CA LEU A 14 2.83 4.55 -13.13
C LEU A 14 3.58 5.87 -13.02
N ARG A 15 2.85 6.98 -12.98
CA ARG A 15 3.41 8.26 -12.57
C ARG A 15 2.88 8.62 -11.20
N TYR A 16 3.76 8.70 -10.23
CA TYR A 16 3.42 9.02 -8.86
C TYR A 16 4.60 9.64 -8.13
N TRP A 17 4.33 10.17 -6.96
CA TRP A 17 5.36 10.73 -6.10
C TRP A 17 6.36 9.67 -5.63
N ASP A 18 7.53 10.16 -5.24
CA ASP A 18 8.62 9.41 -4.63
C ASP A 18 8.33 9.01 -3.17
N CYS A 19 7.12 8.57 -2.91
CA CYS A 19 6.67 8.09 -1.62
C CYS A 19 5.76 6.85 -1.77
N SER A 20 5.55 6.12 -0.68
CA SER A 20 4.64 4.97 -0.68
C SER A 20 3.21 5.38 -1.03
N GLY A 21 2.60 6.25 -0.29
CA GLY A 21 1.31 6.87 -0.52
C GLY A 21 0.32 6.04 -1.35
N ARG A 22 -0.45 6.70 -2.16
CA ARG A 22 -1.49 6.10 -3.01
C ARG A 22 -0.94 5.26 -4.18
N GLY A 23 0.36 5.38 -4.49
CA GLY A 23 1.02 4.61 -5.55
C GLY A 23 1.50 3.22 -5.12
N MET A 24 1.71 2.98 -3.82
CA MET A 24 2.37 1.76 -3.36
C MET A 24 1.58 0.48 -3.66
N LEU A 25 0.27 0.50 -3.54
CA LEU A 25 -0.56 -0.65 -3.86
C LEU A 25 -0.42 -1.05 -5.34
N ILE A 26 -0.31 -0.07 -6.22
CA ILE A 26 -0.07 -0.28 -7.65
C ILE A 26 1.31 -0.90 -7.87
N ARG A 27 2.34 -0.39 -7.19
CA ARG A 27 3.70 -0.91 -7.23
C ARG A 27 3.77 -2.38 -6.80
N TYR A 28 3.16 -2.72 -5.66
CA TYR A 28 3.13 -4.10 -5.16
C TYR A 28 2.55 -5.06 -6.21
N MET A 29 1.40 -4.74 -6.79
CA MET A 29 0.78 -5.58 -7.80
C MET A 29 1.60 -5.67 -9.08
N ALA A 30 2.14 -4.56 -9.55
CA ALA A 30 2.95 -4.54 -10.77
C ALA A 30 4.25 -5.35 -10.64
N TYR A 31 4.94 -5.23 -9.51
CA TYR A 31 6.15 -6.00 -9.24
C TYR A 31 5.85 -7.49 -8.99
N ASP A 32 4.81 -7.81 -8.20
CA ASP A 32 4.48 -9.21 -7.92
C ASP A 32 4.05 -9.98 -9.16
N ALA A 33 3.35 -9.34 -10.08
CA ALA A 33 2.96 -9.93 -11.37
C ALA A 33 4.08 -9.89 -12.42
N ALA A 34 5.25 -9.32 -12.09
CA ALA A 34 6.36 -9.12 -13.03
C ALA A 34 5.93 -8.42 -14.33
N LEU A 35 5.05 -7.43 -14.24
CA LEU A 35 4.61 -6.66 -15.40
C LEU A 35 5.79 -5.90 -16.04
N ASN A 36 5.72 -5.63 -17.34
CA ASN A 36 6.62 -4.69 -18.00
C ASN A 36 6.35 -3.27 -17.48
N PHE A 37 6.90 -2.96 -16.32
CA PHE A 37 6.52 -1.84 -15.47
C PHE A 37 7.57 -0.74 -15.44
N VAL A 38 7.12 0.49 -15.52
CA VAL A 38 7.93 1.70 -15.32
C VAL A 38 7.30 2.56 -14.25
N ASP A 39 8.04 2.79 -13.19
CA ASP A 39 7.70 3.71 -12.12
C ASP A 39 8.33 5.08 -12.44
N GLU A 40 7.51 5.98 -12.99
CA GLU A 40 7.92 7.35 -13.31
C GLU A 40 7.67 8.26 -12.11
N ILE A 41 8.76 8.66 -11.48
CA ILE A 41 8.73 9.40 -10.23
C ILE A 41 8.59 10.90 -10.48
N VAL A 42 7.55 11.48 -9.85
CA VAL A 42 7.42 12.92 -9.68
C VAL A 42 7.94 13.25 -8.28
N SER A 43 9.02 14.01 -8.21
CA SER A 43 9.54 14.46 -6.92
C SER A 43 8.48 15.28 -6.16
N VAL A 44 8.35 15.06 -4.86
CA VAL A 44 7.43 15.85 -4.04
C VAL A 44 7.84 17.32 -4.03
N GLU A 45 9.13 17.63 -4.10
CA GLU A 45 9.64 18.98 -4.24
C GLU A 45 9.15 19.63 -5.55
N GLU A 46 9.24 18.90 -6.68
CA GLU A 46 8.71 19.38 -7.96
C GLU A 46 7.19 19.56 -7.95
N THR A 47 6.48 18.82 -7.09
CA THR A 47 5.03 18.95 -6.94
C THR A 47 4.61 20.30 -6.40
N PHE A 48 5.37 20.87 -5.50
CA PHE A 48 5.02 22.13 -4.86
C PHE A 48 5.76 23.35 -5.45
N LEU A 49 6.98 23.15 -5.93
CA LEU A 49 7.89 24.23 -6.33
C LEU A 49 8.38 24.10 -7.78
N GLY A 50 8.18 22.96 -8.44
CA GLY A 50 8.78 22.63 -9.72
C GLY A 50 7.82 22.57 -10.91
N SER A 51 8.25 21.80 -11.92
CA SER A 51 7.55 21.69 -13.21
C SER A 51 6.18 21.04 -13.10
N TRP A 52 5.97 20.13 -12.16
CA TRP A 52 4.66 19.53 -11.95
C TRP A 52 3.61 20.59 -11.61
N ALA A 53 3.83 21.41 -10.59
CA ALA A 53 2.86 22.40 -10.14
C ALA A 53 2.59 23.49 -11.20
N SER A 54 3.64 23.90 -11.91
CA SER A 54 3.59 25.03 -12.85
C SER A 54 3.19 24.65 -14.27
N LYS A 55 3.44 23.43 -14.71
CA LYS A 55 3.28 22.99 -16.11
C LYS A 55 2.63 21.62 -16.26
N GLU A 56 3.28 20.55 -15.77
CA GLU A 56 2.93 19.18 -16.11
C GLU A 56 1.54 18.78 -15.63
N LYS A 57 1.11 19.29 -14.47
CA LYS A 57 -0.25 19.09 -13.95
C LYS A 57 -1.34 19.52 -14.92
N PHE A 58 -1.05 20.44 -15.83
CA PHE A 58 -2.02 20.98 -16.79
C PHE A 58 -1.93 20.33 -18.17
N LEU A 59 -0.99 19.42 -18.38
CA LEU A 59 -0.82 18.68 -19.62
C LEU A 59 -1.51 17.31 -19.48
N PRO A 60 -2.59 17.03 -20.24
CA PRO A 60 -3.37 15.79 -20.12
C PRO A 60 -2.52 14.52 -20.30
N GLU A 61 -1.49 14.57 -21.12
CA GLU A 61 -0.55 13.46 -21.35
C GLU A 61 0.29 13.10 -20.13
N PHE A 62 0.48 14.03 -19.18
CA PHE A 62 1.22 13.79 -17.94
C PHE A 62 0.32 13.55 -16.74
N SER A 63 -0.73 14.33 -16.62
CA SER A 63 -1.57 14.37 -15.42
C SER A 63 -2.92 13.67 -15.59
N GLY A 64 -3.24 13.26 -16.82
CA GLY A 64 -4.55 12.72 -17.17
C GLY A 64 -5.68 13.76 -17.06
N PRO A 65 -6.91 13.34 -17.35
CA PRO A 65 -8.06 14.24 -17.42
C PRO A 65 -8.41 14.90 -16.10
N LEU A 66 -8.03 14.28 -14.95
CA LEU A 66 -8.37 14.78 -13.62
C LEU A 66 -7.25 15.60 -12.99
N LYS A 67 -6.13 15.80 -13.67
CA LYS A 67 -5.00 16.63 -13.23
C LYS A 67 -4.49 16.24 -11.84
N ALA A 68 -4.39 14.95 -11.59
CA ALA A 68 -4.05 14.40 -10.29
C ALA A 68 -3.20 13.13 -10.40
N LEU A 69 -2.36 12.89 -9.40
CA LEU A 69 -1.62 11.64 -9.20
C LEU A 69 -2.38 10.71 -8.24
N PRO A 70 -2.28 9.39 -8.38
CA PRO A 70 -1.50 8.67 -9.39
C PRO A 70 -2.10 8.75 -10.80
N VAL A 71 -1.24 8.56 -11.80
CA VAL A 71 -1.60 8.34 -13.19
C VAL A 71 -1.07 6.98 -13.62
N VAL A 72 -1.92 6.16 -14.21
CA VAL A 72 -1.54 4.91 -14.89
C VAL A 72 -1.70 5.12 -16.39
N GLN A 73 -0.66 4.81 -17.16
CA GLN A 73 -0.69 4.77 -18.62
C GLN A 73 -0.42 3.36 -19.12
N HIS A 74 -1.31 2.84 -19.95
CA HIS A 74 -1.17 1.51 -20.52
C HIS A 74 -2.02 1.42 -21.80
N ASN A 75 -1.47 0.85 -22.90
CA ASN A 75 -2.19 0.64 -24.15
C ASN A 75 -2.89 1.92 -24.66
N GLY A 76 -2.22 3.08 -24.58
CA GLY A 76 -2.77 4.36 -25.00
C GLY A 76 -3.86 4.93 -24.07
N GLN A 77 -4.21 4.24 -23.01
CA GLN A 77 -5.16 4.72 -22.01
C GLN A 77 -4.44 5.48 -20.90
N ILE A 78 -5.08 6.53 -20.40
CA ILE A 78 -4.62 7.31 -19.25
C ILE A 78 -5.71 7.24 -18.18
N ILE A 79 -5.36 6.71 -17.01
CA ILE A 79 -6.29 6.47 -15.91
C ILE A 79 -5.80 7.24 -14.69
N ASN A 80 -6.69 7.98 -14.08
CA ASN A 80 -6.49 8.65 -12.78
C ASN A 80 -7.36 8.02 -11.70
N GLN A 81 -7.20 8.52 -10.50
CA GLN A 81 -7.83 8.10 -9.25
C GLN A 81 -7.31 6.76 -8.75
N THR A 82 -6.94 6.75 -7.48
CA THR A 82 -6.31 5.59 -6.83
C THR A 82 -7.13 4.31 -7.04
N SER A 83 -8.43 4.34 -6.75
CA SER A 83 -9.30 3.16 -6.88
C SER A 83 -9.42 2.67 -8.32
N ALA A 84 -9.48 3.57 -9.30
CA ALA A 84 -9.53 3.19 -10.71
C ALA A 84 -8.20 2.61 -11.18
N CYS A 85 -7.08 3.27 -10.83
CA CYS A 85 -5.73 2.79 -11.16
C CYS A 85 -5.45 1.41 -10.54
N THR A 86 -5.78 1.21 -9.26
CA THR A 86 -5.55 -0.07 -8.59
C THR A 86 -6.41 -1.19 -9.16
N GLN A 87 -7.68 -0.95 -9.45
CA GLN A 87 -8.55 -1.95 -10.08
C GLN A 87 -8.07 -2.31 -11.48
N TYR A 88 -7.69 -1.32 -12.28
CA TYR A 88 -7.16 -1.57 -13.62
C TYR A 88 -5.88 -2.40 -13.59
N VAL A 89 -4.94 -2.07 -12.70
CA VAL A 89 -3.70 -2.84 -12.56
C VAL A 89 -3.98 -4.23 -12.01
N ALA A 90 -4.92 -4.40 -11.08
CA ALA A 90 -5.34 -5.71 -10.61
C ALA A 90 -5.93 -6.59 -11.73
N GLU A 91 -6.69 -6.02 -12.68
CA GLU A 91 -7.21 -6.73 -13.84
C GLU A 91 -6.08 -7.25 -14.74
N ILE A 92 -5.17 -6.37 -15.15
CA ILE A 92 -4.08 -6.75 -16.08
C ILE A 92 -3.02 -7.63 -15.43
N ALA A 93 -2.88 -7.57 -14.10
CA ALA A 93 -1.99 -8.40 -13.30
C ALA A 93 -2.59 -9.78 -12.94
N GLY A 94 -3.87 -10.02 -13.25
CA GLY A 94 -4.55 -11.26 -12.88
C GLY A 94 -4.94 -11.37 -11.40
N PHE A 95 -5.03 -10.23 -10.69
CA PHE A 95 -5.39 -10.15 -9.27
C PHE A 95 -6.83 -9.72 -9.04
N MET A 96 -7.63 -9.68 -10.08
CA MET A 96 -9.07 -9.44 -9.97
C MET A 96 -9.82 -10.76 -10.11
N PRO A 97 -10.63 -11.16 -9.12
CA PRO A 97 -11.41 -12.40 -9.21
C PRO A 97 -12.34 -12.43 -10.42
N GLU A 98 -12.44 -13.59 -11.09
CA GLU A 98 -13.32 -13.76 -12.26
C GLU A 98 -14.79 -13.75 -11.88
N ALA A 99 -15.15 -14.43 -10.78
CA ALA A 99 -16.54 -14.51 -10.32
C ALA A 99 -17.03 -13.13 -9.85
N PRO A 100 -18.18 -12.64 -10.37
CA PRO A 100 -18.67 -11.29 -10.02
C PRO A 100 -18.87 -11.06 -8.53
N ALA A 101 -19.31 -12.07 -7.79
CA ALA A 101 -19.50 -11.94 -6.34
C ALA A 101 -18.17 -11.81 -5.59
N ASP A 102 -17.15 -12.56 -5.98
CA ASP A 102 -15.83 -12.49 -5.36
C ASP A 102 -15.10 -11.21 -5.78
N ARG A 103 -15.27 -10.79 -7.01
CA ARG A 103 -14.81 -9.48 -7.49
C ARG A 103 -15.38 -8.34 -6.64
N ALA A 104 -16.69 -8.36 -6.41
CA ALA A 104 -17.36 -7.36 -5.57
C ALA A 104 -16.84 -7.37 -4.13
N LYS A 105 -16.60 -8.56 -3.54
CA LYS A 105 -16.02 -8.68 -2.20
C LYS A 105 -14.58 -8.13 -2.16
N ALA A 106 -13.77 -8.46 -3.16
CA ALA A 106 -12.38 -7.96 -3.22
C ALA A 106 -12.33 -6.43 -3.33
N ILE A 107 -13.19 -5.84 -4.16
CA ILE A 107 -13.34 -4.38 -4.27
C ILE A 107 -13.87 -3.79 -2.95
N MET A 108 -14.85 -4.42 -2.32
CA MET A 108 -15.40 -3.98 -1.03
C MET A 108 -14.32 -3.89 0.05
N ILE A 109 -13.48 -4.91 0.19
CA ILE A 109 -12.38 -4.93 1.17
C ILE A 109 -11.35 -3.84 0.82
N SER A 110 -10.96 -3.75 -0.45
CA SER A 110 -10.01 -2.73 -0.90
C SER A 110 -10.53 -1.30 -0.67
N SER A 111 -11.82 -1.05 -0.95
CA SER A 111 -12.46 0.25 -0.71
C SER A 111 -12.57 0.56 0.77
N TYR A 112 -12.96 -0.42 1.59
CA TYR A 112 -12.99 -0.26 3.05
C TYR A 112 -11.63 0.15 3.62
N ILE A 113 -10.57 -0.52 3.18
CA ILE A 113 -9.20 -0.17 3.59
C ILE A 113 -8.83 1.24 3.13
N TYR A 114 -9.14 1.59 1.89
CA TYR A 114 -8.81 2.89 1.35
C TYR A 114 -9.57 4.03 2.05
N ASP A 115 -10.89 3.93 2.11
CA ASP A 115 -11.76 5.01 2.57
C ASP A 115 -11.76 5.13 4.10
N ASP A 116 -11.80 4.00 4.81
CA ASP A 116 -12.00 3.98 6.26
C ASP A 116 -10.70 3.93 7.06
N ILE A 117 -9.58 3.51 6.46
CA ILE A 117 -8.30 3.42 7.16
C ILE A 117 -7.27 4.36 6.56
N GLN A 118 -6.96 4.23 5.27
CA GLN A 118 -5.86 4.99 4.66
C GLN A 118 -6.16 6.49 4.55
N VAL A 119 -7.34 6.87 4.12
CA VAL A 119 -7.70 8.30 4.01
C VAL A 119 -7.63 8.99 5.37
N PRO A 120 -8.22 8.47 6.46
CA PRO A 120 -8.03 9.03 7.79
C PRO A 120 -6.57 9.13 8.26
N MET A 121 -5.75 8.12 7.93
CA MET A 121 -4.30 8.15 8.22
C MET A 121 -3.61 9.32 7.51
N TRP A 122 -3.90 9.53 6.23
CA TRP A 122 -3.32 10.64 5.48
C TRP A 122 -3.82 11.99 5.97
N ASP A 123 -5.10 12.09 6.33
CA ASP A 123 -5.63 13.30 6.94
C ASP A 123 -4.89 13.65 8.25
N ALA A 124 -4.57 12.65 9.06
CA ALA A 124 -3.76 12.84 10.26
C ALA A 124 -2.30 13.19 9.94
N PHE A 125 -1.73 12.59 8.89
CA PHE A 125 -0.40 12.93 8.43
C PHE A 125 -0.27 14.41 8.01
N TRP A 126 -1.27 14.93 7.32
CA TRP A 126 -1.32 16.33 6.91
C TRP A 126 -1.76 17.29 8.01
N GLY A 127 -2.03 16.78 9.22
CA GLY A 127 -2.48 17.58 10.36
C GLY A 127 -3.95 18.01 10.29
N TRP A 128 -4.73 17.44 9.39
CA TRP A 128 -6.17 17.69 9.28
C TRP A 128 -6.98 16.90 10.32
N LYS A 129 -6.41 15.83 10.85
CA LYS A 129 -6.97 15.02 11.94
C LYS A 129 -5.89 14.73 12.99
N GLU A 130 -6.32 14.47 14.20
CA GLU A 130 -5.43 14.04 15.28
C GLU A 130 -5.36 12.51 15.32
N TRP A 131 -4.12 11.97 15.37
CA TRP A 131 -3.88 10.55 15.27
C TRP A 131 -4.60 9.74 16.36
N GLU A 132 -4.41 10.09 17.63
CA GLU A 132 -5.00 9.37 18.75
C GLU A 132 -6.51 9.48 18.79
N ARG A 133 -7.06 10.68 18.57
CA ARG A 133 -8.49 10.93 18.64
C ARG A 133 -9.24 10.43 17.43
N ASP A 134 -8.78 10.78 16.23
CA ASP A 134 -9.58 10.64 15.00
C ASP A 134 -9.26 9.34 14.25
N VAL A 135 -8.03 8.84 14.34
CA VAL A 135 -7.61 7.61 13.66
C VAL A 135 -7.72 6.41 14.59
N ILE A 136 -7.05 6.45 15.75
CA ILE A 136 -7.10 5.34 16.72
C ILE A 136 -8.48 5.24 17.35
N GLY A 137 -8.99 6.33 17.93
CA GLY A 137 -10.27 6.35 18.64
C GLY A 137 -11.49 6.31 17.72
N GLY A 138 -11.38 6.93 16.53
CA GLY A 138 -12.49 7.12 15.60
C GLY A 138 -13.58 8.06 16.09
N PHE A 139 -14.39 8.56 15.18
CA PHE A 139 -15.46 9.53 15.48
C PHE A 139 -16.60 8.96 16.36
N GLY A 140 -16.77 7.64 16.39
CA GLY A 140 -17.80 6.94 17.15
C GLY A 140 -17.31 6.28 18.45
N GLY A 141 -16.10 6.62 18.90
CA GLY A 141 -15.48 5.99 20.06
C GLY A 141 -14.89 4.58 19.78
N PRO A 142 -14.70 3.73 20.80
CA PRO A 142 -13.98 2.46 20.68
C PRO A 142 -14.56 1.46 19.66
N THR A 143 -15.81 1.67 19.26
CA THR A 143 -16.52 0.79 18.31
C THR A 143 -16.36 1.25 16.85
N SER A 144 -15.61 2.30 16.58
CA SER A 144 -15.40 2.82 15.21
C SER A 144 -13.94 3.11 14.91
N GLY A 145 -13.07 2.99 15.89
CA GLY A 145 -11.65 3.29 15.76
C GLY A 145 -10.86 2.21 15.03
N LEU A 146 -9.57 2.47 14.86
CA LEU A 146 -8.65 1.60 14.16
C LEU A 146 -8.60 0.17 14.73
N PRO A 147 -8.62 -0.06 16.06
CA PRO A 147 -8.64 -1.43 16.60
C PRO A 147 -9.80 -2.28 16.11
N LEU A 148 -11.02 -1.72 15.98
CA LEU A 148 -12.16 -2.44 15.41
C LEU A 148 -11.94 -2.75 13.93
N LYS A 149 -11.41 -1.81 13.18
CA LYS A 149 -11.15 -1.98 11.74
C LYS A 149 -10.12 -3.08 11.49
N ILE A 150 -9.06 -3.13 12.28
CA ILE A 150 -8.06 -4.21 12.21
C ILE A 150 -8.66 -5.54 12.64
N SER A 151 -9.48 -5.57 13.69
CA SER A 151 -10.19 -6.79 14.10
C SER A 151 -11.17 -7.29 13.02
N THR A 152 -11.75 -6.39 12.23
CA THR A 152 -12.57 -6.76 11.07
C THR A 152 -11.74 -7.45 9.99
N LEU A 153 -10.54 -6.94 9.68
CA LEU A 153 -9.63 -7.57 8.72
C LEU A 153 -9.16 -8.94 9.23
N GLU A 154 -8.86 -9.05 10.52
CA GLU A 154 -8.53 -10.34 11.17
C GLU A 154 -9.66 -11.36 10.98
N GLN A 155 -10.91 -10.98 11.25
CA GLN A 155 -12.06 -11.86 11.08
C GLN A 155 -12.25 -12.31 9.64
N ILE A 156 -12.05 -11.42 8.66
CA ILE A 156 -12.10 -11.76 7.23
C ILE A 156 -11.07 -12.84 6.91
N LEU A 157 -9.83 -12.66 7.32
CA LEU A 157 -8.73 -13.62 7.07
C LEU A 157 -8.94 -14.92 7.86
N ALA A 158 -9.29 -14.84 9.13
CA ALA A 158 -9.52 -16.01 9.98
C ALA A 158 -10.69 -16.89 9.49
N SER A 159 -11.67 -16.31 8.81
CA SER A 159 -12.78 -17.06 8.19
C SER A 159 -12.40 -17.73 6.87
N SER A 160 -11.24 -17.41 6.32
CA SER A 160 -10.78 -17.95 5.04
C SER A 160 -10.13 -19.34 5.22
N VAL A 161 -10.56 -20.29 4.38
CA VAL A 161 -9.95 -21.62 4.33
C VAL A 161 -8.64 -21.61 3.52
N SER A 162 -8.54 -20.69 2.56
CA SER A 162 -7.39 -20.60 1.65
C SER A 162 -6.24 -19.75 2.19
N GLY A 163 -6.50 -18.93 3.21
CA GLY A 163 -5.58 -17.90 3.69
C GLY A 163 -5.64 -16.59 2.89
N PHE A 164 -6.33 -16.55 1.74
CA PHE A 164 -6.58 -15.33 0.97
C PHE A 164 -7.85 -14.63 1.45
N ALA A 165 -7.91 -13.31 1.31
CA ALA A 165 -9.05 -12.52 1.76
C ALA A 165 -10.35 -12.86 1.04
N VAL A 166 -10.26 -13.29 -0.23
CA VAL A 166 -11.43 -13.66 -1.06
C VAL A 166 -11.09 -14.87 -1.93
N GLY A 167 -11.98 -15.88 -1.89
CA GLY A 167 -11.84 -17.06 -2.76
C GLY A 167 -10.63 -17.91 -2.44
N SER A 168 -9.98 -18.45 -3.48
CA SER A 168 -8.86 -19.40 -3.36
C SER A 168 -7.57 -18.90 -4.01
N GLN A 169 -7.54 -17.66 -4.45
CA GLN A 169 -6.39 -17.05 -5.12
C GLN A 169 -6.17 -15.64 -4.59
N ILE A 170 -4.91 -15.19 -4.70
CA ILE A 170 -4.56 -13.82 -4.35
C ILE A 170 -5.35 -12.81 -5.19
N SER A 171 -5.75 -11.72 -4.54
CA SER A 171 -6.54 -10.67 -5.16
C SER A 171 -6.11 -9.27 -4.71
N ILE A 172 -6.69 -8.25 -5.31
CA ILE A 172 -6.50 -6.84 -4.88
C ILE A 172 -6.78 -6.64 -3.38
N ALA A 173 -7.68 -7.45 -2.79
CA ALA A 173 -7.97 -7.39 -1.35
C ALA A 173 -6.74 -7.77 -0.50
N ASP A 174 -6.00 -8.80 -0.92
CA ASP A 174 -4.80 -9.27 -0.21
C ASP A 174 -3.69 -8.23 -0.26
N PHE A 175 -3.45 -7.63 -1.41
CA PHE A 175 -2.49 -6.53 -1.53
C PHE A 175 -2.91 -5.31 -0.72
N SER A 176 -4.21 -5.00 -0.64
CA SER A 176 -4.72 -3.89 0.16
C SER A 176 -4.52 -4.12 1.67
N ILE A 177 -4.80 -5.35 2.16
CA ILE A 177 -4.54 -5.73 3.55
C ILE A 177 -3.03 -5.68 3.82
N PHE A 178 -2.22 -6.25 2.95
CA PHE A 178 -0.77 -6.22 3.08
C PHE A 178 -0.26 -4.78 3.21
N TYR A 179 -0.66 -3.92 2.29
CA TYR A 179 -0.24 -2.52 2.27
C TYR A 179 -0.67 -1.74 3.52
N VAL A 180 -1.90 -1.91 3.98
CA VAL A 180 -2.37 -1.15 5.14
C VAL A 180 -1.68 -1.58 6.43
N VAL A 181 -1.43 -2.87 6.61
CA VAL A 181 -0.68 -3.38 7.78
C VAL A 181 0.74 -2.85 7.78
N GLU A 182 1.45 -2.90 6.63
CA GLU A 182 2.77 -2.32 6.48
C GLU A 182 2.80 -0.82 6.81
N SER A 183 1.85 -0.08 6.26
CA SER A 183 1.77 1.37 6.45
C SER A 183 1.48 1.75 7.90
N LEU A 184 0.55 1.03 8.55
CA LEU A 184 0.22 1.24 9.96
C LEU A 184 1.38 0.91 10.87
N THR A 185 2.03 -0.23 10.64
CA THR A 185 3.17 -0.64 11.46
C THR A 185 4.30 0.38 11.41
N ARG A 186 4.64 0.87 10.22
CA ARG A 186 5.63 1.94 10.06
C ARG A 186 5.19 3.21 10.79
N ARG A 187 3.94 3.63 10.58
CA ARG A 187 3.43 4.84 11.22
C ARG A 187 3.47 4.75 12.74
N MET A 188 3.14 3.60 13.31
CA MET A 188 3.20 3.36 14.75
C MET A 188 4.62 3.46 15.31
N LEU A 189 5.61 2.93 14.59
CA LEU A 189 7.01 3.06 14.97
C LEU A 189 7.48 4.51 15.00
N GLU A 190 6.89 5.37 14.17
CA GLU A 190 7.30 6.77 14.01
C GLU A 190 6.65 7.74 15.00
N VAL A 191 5.34 7.59 15.24
CA VAL A 191 4.55 8.60 15.97
C VAL A 191 4.55 8.44 17.48
N ALA A 192 5.37 7.65 18.07
CA ALA A 192 5.59 7.73 19.50
C ALA A 192 5.12 6.57 20.38
N SER A 193 4.31 5.69 19.86
CA SER A 193 3.82 4.61 20.70
C SER A 193 4.69 3.36 20.58
N GLY A 194 5.61 3.34 19.60
CA GLY A 194 6.60 2.28 19.45
C GLY A 194 6.01 0.87 19.38
N PRO A 195 6.77 -0.12 19.88
CA PRO A 195 6.36 -1.53 19.88
C PRO A 195 5.04 -1.78 20.58
N ASP A 196 4.71 -1.04 21.64
CA ASP A 196 3.48 -1.25 22.42
C ASP A 196 2.21 -0.96 21.61
N ALA A 197 2.26 0.02 20.71
CA ALA A 197 1.12 0.30 19.85
C ALA A 197 0.93 -0.75 18.75
N ILE A 198 2.02 -1.33 18.25
CA ILE A 198 1.97 -2.45 17.29
C ILE A 198 1.36 -3.66 17.99
N GLU A 199 1.81 -3.98 19.19
CA GLU A 199 1.26 -5.05 20.03
C GLU A 199 -0.24 -4.84 20.28
N MET A 200 -0.64 -3.64 20.65
CA MET A 200 -2.05 -3.29 20.86
C MET A 200 -2.92 -3.53 19.63
N LEU A 201 -2.42 -3.23 18.41
CA LEU A 201 -3.19 -3.40 17.19
C LEU A 201 -3.13 -4.81 16.61
N PHE A 202 -1.99 -5.48 16.69
CA PHE A 202 -1.70 -6.70 15.94
C PHE A 202 -1.33 -7.90 16.83
N GLY A 203 -1.08 -7.72 18.12
CA GLY A 203 -0.59 -8.78 19.00
C GLY A 203 -1.50 -9.99 19.12
N ASP A 204 -2.81 -9.82 18.99
CA ASP A 204 -3.83 -10.86 19.01
C ASP A 204 -4.46 -11.13 17.64
N LYS A 205 -3.70 -10.94 16.55
CA LYS A 205 -4.16 -11.03 15.17
C LYS A 205 -3.38 -12.08 14.35
N PRO A 206 -3.48 -13.38 14.69
CA PRO A 206 -2.68 -14.43 14.05
C PRO A 206 -2.98 -14.60 12.56
N ALA A 207 -4.21 -14.38 12.09
CA ALA A 207 -4.54 -14.51 10.68
C ALA A 207 -3.91 -13.37 9.85
N ILE A 208 -3.87 -12.16 10.38
CA ILE A 208 -3.12 -11.05 9.77
C ILE A 208 -1.64 -11.39 9.73
N ALA A 209 -1.03 -11.89 10.80
CA ALA A 209 0.38 -12.24 10.84
C ALA A 209 0.73 -13.31 9.78
N GLN A 210 -0.07 -14.37 9.68
CA GLN A 210 0.10 -15.41 8.65
C GLN A 210 -0.07 -14.86 7.23
N HIS A 211 -1.04 -13.99 7.02
CA HIS A 211 -1.26 -13.36 5.72
C HIS A 211 -0.07 -12.45 5.35
N GLN A 212 0.46 -11.66 6.27
CA GLN A 212 1.64 -10.82 6.04
C GLN A 212 2.84 -11.68 5.62
N GLU A 213 3.10 -12.79 6.31
CA GLU A 213 4.18 -13.71 5.98
C GLU A 213 3.98 -14.35 4.59
N MET A 214 2.77 -14.81 4.29
CA MET A 214 2.42 -15.34 2.98
C MET A 214 2.70 -14.32 1.86
N MET A 215 2.31 -13.07 2.06
CA MET A 215 2.53 -12.00 1.08
C MET A 215 4.03 -11.66 0.92
N ARG A 216 4.79 -11.61 2.01
CA ARG A 216 6.23 -11.29 1.99
C ARG A 216 7.07 -12.37 1.33
N THR A 217 6.69 -13.63 1.48
CA THR A 217 7.44 -14.78 0.95
C THR A 217 7.13 -15.10 -0.51
N ARG A 218 6.20 -14.39 -1.13
CA ARG A 218 5.99 -14.50 -2.59
C ARG A 218 7.27 -14.07 -3.34
N PRO A 219 7.76 -14.84 -4.31
CA PRO A 219 9.11 -14.64 -4.87
C PRO A 219 9.38 -13.22 -5.38
N ASN A 220 8.44 -12.66 -6.17
CA ASN A 220 8.61 -11.32 -6.72
C ASN A 220 8.41 -10.23 -5.66
N MET A 221 7.49 -10.44 -4.72
CA MET A 221 7.31 -9.53 -3.59
C MET A 221 8.55 -9.52 -2.70
N ALA A 222 9.09 -10.67 -2.33
CA ALA A 222 10.32 -10.76 -1.54
C ALA A 222 11.50 -10.05 -2.21
N SER A 223 11.66 -10.24 -3.53
CA SER A 223 12.65 -9.53 -4.33
C SER A 223 12.44 -8.01 -4.31
N TYR A 224 11.20 -7.55 -4.49
CA TYR A 224 10.87 -6.13 -4.45
C TYR A 224 11.12 -5.52 -3.07
N LEU A 225 10.66 -6.17 -2.00
CA LEU A 225 10.82 -5.70 -0.61
C LEU A 225 12.29 -5.62 -0.16
N SER A 226 13.16 -6.45 -0.73
CA SER A 226 14.62 -6.38 -0.50
C SER A 226 15.34 -5.38 -1.43
N SER A 227 14.63 -4.78 -2.37
CA SER A 227 15.24 -3.87 -3.34
C SER A 227 15.46 -2.47 -2.77
N HIS A 228 16.49 -1.80 -3.28
CA HIS A 228 16.74 -0.39 -2.97
C HIS A 228 15.53 0.51 -3.29
N ILE A 229 14.81 0.22 -4.37
CA ILE A 229 13.63 0.99 -4.79
C ILE A 229 12.56 1.00 -3.70
N TRP A 230 12.28 -0.15 -3.10
CA TRP A 230 11.30 -0.22 -2.02
C TRP A 230 11.75 0.56 -0.78
N HIS A 231 13.03 0.48 -0.42
CA HIS A 231 13.59 1.23 0.71
C HIS A 231 13.50 2.75 0.50
N VAL A 232 13.69 3.22 -0.71
CA VAL A 232 13.53 4.64 -1.05
C VAL A 232 12.10 5.13 -0.81
N TYR A 233 11.09 4.30 -1.10
CA TYR A 233 9.67 4.67 -0.90
C TYR A 233 9.15 4.35 0.50
N GLY A 234 9.78 3.44 1.21
CA GLY A 234 9.34 2.94 2.50
C GLY A 234 9.25 3.99 3.60
N PRO A 235 10.29 4.76 3.87
CA PRO A 235 10.37 5.67 5.02
C PRO A 235 9.52 6.95 4.93
N TYR A 236 9.00 7.30 3.77
CA TYR A 236 8.47 8.64 3.50
C TYR A 236 7.09 8.97 4.08
N TRP A 237 6.56 8.13 4.93
CA TRP A 237 5.41 8.48 5.75
C TRP A 237 5.80 9.26 7.00
N THR A 238 7.09 9.45 7.26
CA THR A 238 7.58 9.87 8.56
C THR A 238 7.39 11.34 8.88
N GLY A 239 7.09 12.19 7.94
CA GLY A 239 6.97 13.63 8.20
C GLY A 239 8.23 14.29 8.81
N LYS A 240 9.30 13.53 9.01
CA LYS A 240 10.57 14.02 9.53
C LYS A 240 11.57 14.38 8.44
N GLY A 241 11.38 13.87 7.23
CA GLY A 241 12.13 14.32 6.07
C GLY A 241 11.58 15.65 5.61
N THR A 242 12.26 16.73 5.90
CA THR A 242 12.09 17.93 5.09
C THR A 242 12.38 17.52 3.65
N LEU A 243 11.45 17.82 2.77
CA LEU A 243 11.42 17.49 1.33
C LEU A 243 12.71 17.84 0.55
N GLY A 244 13.77 18.30 1.19
CA GLY A 244 14.97 18.84 0.59
C GLY A 244 16.28 18.10 0.83
N ASP A 245 16.34 17.02 1.62
CA ASP A 245 17.63 16.42 1.99
C ASP A 245 17.76 14.92 1.63
N ARG A 246 17.39 14.58 0.40
CA ARG A 246 17.44 13.20 -0.12
C ARG A 246 18.82 12.75 -0.57
N THR A 247 19.74 13.66 -0.78
CA THR A 247 21.10 13.31 -1.20
C THR A 247 21.88 12.58 -0.11
N HIS A 248 21.48 12.70 1.16
CA HIS A 248 22.09 12.00 2.30
C HIS A 248 21.41 10.68 2.67
N GLU A 249 20.17 10.43 2.23
CA GLU A 249 19.40 9.22 2.57
C GLU A 249 19.71 8.03 1.64
N LEU A 250 20.45 8.23 0.57
CA LEU A 250 20.99 7.14 -0.26
C LEU A 250 22.08 6.32 0.44
N GLU A 251 22.59 6.80 1.57
CA GLU A 251 23.43 6.05 2.50
C GLU A 251 22.59 5.58 3.72
N LEU A 252 21.54 4.82 3.46
CA LEU A 252 20.80 4.12 4.53
C LEU A 252 21.77 3.15 5.20
N GLY A 253 22.19 3.48 6.40
CA GLY A 253 23.07 2.65 7.19
C GLY A 253 22.37 1.36 7.62
N GLU A 254 23.16 0.35 7.93
CA GLU A 254 22.74 -0.98 8.42
C GLU A 254 21.69 -0.93 9.56
N THR A 255 21.60 0.16 10.30
CA THR A 255 20.67 0.39 11.41
C THR A 255 19.19 0.46 11.01
N GLU A 256 18.84 0.86 9.79
CA GLU A 256 17.44 0.85 9.35
C GLU A 256 17.00 -0.51 8.82
N LEU A 257 17.94 -1.31 8.27
CA LEU A 257 17.72 -2.70 7.94
C LEU A 257 17.45 -3.54 9.20
N GLU A 258 18.15 -3.27 10.30
CA GLU A 258 17.90 -3.91 11.61
C GLU A 258 16.48 -3.63 12.12
N GLY A 259 15.92 -2.44 11.91
CA GLY A 259 14.54 -2.11 12.25
C GLY A 259 13.51 -2.93 11.47
N PHE A 260 13.81 -3.28 10.22
CA PHE A 260 12.95 -4.10 9.37
C PHE A 260 13.02 -5.60 9.71
N GLU A 261 14.21 -6.13 9.99
CA GLU A 261 14.35 -7.48 10.51
C GLU A 261 13.63 -7.63 11.84
N THR A 262 13.67 -6.61 12.68
CA THR A 262 12.97 -6.57 13.97
C THR A 262 11.45 -6.60 13.79
N LEU A 263 10.90 -5.99 12.74
CA LEU A 263 9.47 -6.01 12.47
C LEU A 263 8.98 -7.38 12.02
N ALA A 264 9.65 -7.98 11.05
CA ALA A 264 9.34 -9.34 10.62
C ALA A 264 9.49 -10.33 11.79
N SER A 265 10.52 -10.16 12.63
CA SER A 265 10.75 -10.97 13.83
C SER A 265 9.73 -10.71 14.94
N LEU A 266 9.20 -9.48 15.06
CA LEU A 266 8.13 -9.14 16.01
C LEU A 266 6.81 -9.80 15.59
N LEU A 267 6.42 -9.69 14.32
CA LEU A 267 5.23 -10.35 13.80
C LEU A 267 5.33 -11.87 13.86
N LEU A 268 6.51 -12.45 13.60
CA LEU A 268 6.77 -13.90 13.76
C LEU A 268 6.77 -14.34 15.24
N LYS A 269 7.27 -13.53 16.16
CA LYS A 269 7.21 -13.82 17.59
C LYS A 269 5.77 -13.79 18.10
N LEU A 270 4.95 -12.85 17.65
CA LEU A 270 3.54 -12.73 18.02
C LEU A 270 2.69 -13.89 17.47
N SER A 271 3.09 -14.51 16.35
CA SER A 271 2.41 -15.69 15.80
C SER A 271 2.76 -17.00 16.50
N ASN A 272 3.80 -17.03 17.35
CA ASN A 272 4.28 -18.23 18.05
C ASN A 272 4.02 -18.22 19.57
N THR A 273 3.34 -17.20 20.07
CA THR A 273 2.79 -17.15 21.44
C THR A 273 1.29 -17.38 21.45
#